data_0cb078c706d565e3fadface6d5f96479
#
_entry.id   0cb078c706d565e3fadface6d5f96479
#
_cell.length_a   1.000
_cell.length_b   1.000
_cell.length_c   1.000
_cell.angle_alpha   90.00
_cell.angle_beta   90.00
_cell.angle_gamma   90.00
#
_symmetry.space_group_name_H-M   'P 1'
#
loop_
_entity.id
_entity.type
_entity.pdbx_description
1 polymer ?
#
loop_
_entity_poly.entity_id
_entity_poly.type
_entity_poly.pdbx_seq_one_letter_code
_entity_poly.pdbx_strand_id
1 'polypeptide(L)'
;MNILIIGNGGREHALAWKAAQSPLADKIFVAPGNVGTALEQKIENVNIAATDVPALVKFAQDNHIGLTIVGPEAPLVIGVVDAFRVVGLNIFGPTQAAAQLEGSKAFTKDFLARHKIPTAEYQNFTEVEPALAYLREKGAPIVVKADGLAAGKGVIVAMTLQEAEDAVRDMLSGNAFGEAGSRVVIEEFLDGEEASFIVMVDGKNVEPMATSQDHKRVGEKDTGLNTGGMGAYSPAPVVTPEIHERVMREVIYPTVNGMAAEGNVYTGFLYAGLMIMPNGQPKVIEFNCRFGDPETQPIMLRLESDLVELCLKACDGKLDEVKSQWNPKASLGIVLAAEGYPGDYRKGDEISGLPQSAVENEKVFLAGVEAKAGKLVTNGGRVLCVTALGESVFEAQQKALKLAEQIQWNGRFYRRDIGYRAVAREQQK
;
A
#
# COMPACT_ATOMS: atom_id res chain seq x y z
N MET A 1 22.09 14.02 -7.27
CA MET A 1 21.60 13.10 -8.33
C MET A 1 20.14 13.37 -8.66
N ASN A 2 19.70 12.99 -9.85
CA ASN A 2 18.29 13.00 -10.21
C ASN A 2 17.62 11.70 -9.80
N ILE A 3 16.40 11.80 -9.30
CA ILE A 3 15.58 10.68 -8.82
C ILE A 3 14.33 10.58 -9.68
N LEU A 4 13.91 9.37 -10.01
CA LEU A 4 12.63 9.09 -10.66
C LEU A 4 11.72 8.33 -9.70
N ILE A 5 10.47 8.77 -9.58
CA ILE A 5 9.42 8.04 -8.86
C ILE A 5 8.34 7.69 -9.88
N ILE A 6 7.97 6.42 -9.94
CA ILE A 6 6.96 5.91 -10.87
C ILE A 6 5.61 5.85 -10.14
N GLY A 7 4.60 6.46 -10.73
CA GLY A 7 3.22 6.45 -10.24
C GLY A 7 2.59 7.83 -10.17
N ASN A 8 1.34 7.90 -9.72
CA ASN A 8 0.54 9.13 -9.74
C ASN A 8 -0.42 9.31 -8.55
N GLY A 9 -0.33 8.47 -7.54
CA GLY A 9 -1.23 8.50 -6.40
C GLY A 9 -0.70 9.30 -5.22
N GLY A 10 -1.44 9.29 -4.13
CA GLY A 10 -1.04 9.94 -2.87
C GLY A 10 0.22 9.32 -2.26
N ARG A 11 0.40 8.02 -2.40
CA ARG A 11 1.64 7.32 -2.02
C ARG A 11 2.85 7.90 -2.75
N GLU A 12 2.77 8.11 -4.06
CA GLU A 12 3.85 8.66 -4.87
C GLU A 12 4.10 10.13 -4.54
N HIS A 13 3.05 10.88 -4.23
CA HIS A 13 3.21 12.25 -3.72
C HIS A 13 4.02 12.25 -2.41
N ALA A 14 3.69 11.36 -1.48
CA ALA A 14 4.40 11.25 -0.20
C ALA A 14 5.85 10.79 -0.39
N LEU A 15 6.11 9.80 -1.25
CA LEU A 15 7.47 9.35 -1.56
C LEU A 15 8.30 10.46 -2.20
N ALA A 16 7.74 11.19 -3.15
CA ALA A 16 8.42 12.30 -3.82
C ALA A 16 8.72 13.46 -2.86
N TRP A 17 7.74 13.83 -2.05
CA TRP A 17 7.90 14.85 -1.02
C TRP A 17 9.03 14.49 -0.04
N LYS A 18 9.10 13.23 0.39
CA LYS A 18 10.16 12.77 1.29
C LYS A 18 11.51 12.72 0.59
N ALA A 19 11.57 12.18 -0.62
CA ALA A 19 12.79 12.12 -1.41
C ALA A 19 13.37 13.53 -1.69
N ALA A 20 12.51 14.52 -1.91
CA ALA A 20 12.93 15.91 -2.15
C ALA A 20 13.63 16.55 -0.95
N GLN A 21 13.46 16.04 0.25
CA GLN A 21 14.14 16.50 1.46
C GLN A 21 15.57 15.99 1.55
N SER A 22 15.96 15.02 0.74
CA SER A 22 17.31 14.46 0.73
C SER A 22 18.32 15.46 0.16
N PRO A 23 19.46 15.70 0.85
CA PRO A 23 20.56 16.48 0.29
C PRO A 23 21.24 15.79 -0.90
N LEU A 24 21.01 14.48 -1.10
CA LEU A 24 21.52 13.71 -2.24
C LEU A 24 20.72 13.96 -3.52
N ALA A 25 19.48 14.44 -3.39
CA ALA A 25 18.60 14.68 -4.53
C ALA A 25 18.74 16.11 -5.06
N ASP A 26 19.09 16.24 -6.33
CA ASP A 26 19.09 17.52 -7.03
C ASP A 26 17.68 17.80 -7.55
N LYS A 27 17.07 16.82 -8.18
CA LYS A 27 15.72 16.90 -8.75
C LYS A 27 15.01 15.57 -8.63
N ILE A 28 13.71 15.65 -8.39
CA ILE A 28 12.79 14.50 -8.37
C ILE A 28 11.89 14.61 -9.59
N PHE A 29 11.88 13.58 -10.42
CA PHE A 29 10.89 13.40 -11.49
C PHE A 29 9.84 12.39 -11.06
N VAL A 30 8.58 12.64 -11.37
CA VAL A 30 7.48 11.72 -11.09
C VAL A 30 6.74 11.40 -12.38
N ALA A 31 6.62 10.14 -12.72
CA ALA A 31 6.01 9.67 -13.95
C ALA A 31 4.79 8.77 -13.68
N PRO A 32 3.57 9.20 -14.03
CA PRO A 32 3.21 10.50 -14.61
C PRO A 32 3.05 11.62 -13.58
N GLY A 33 3.02 11.31 -12.27
CA GLY A 33 2.75 12.27 -11.21
C GLY A 33 1.30 12.75 -11.19
N ASN A 34 1.03 13.69 -10.29
CA ASN A 34 -0.27 14.36 -10.20
C ASN A 34 -0.05 15.86 -9.90
N VAL A 35 -1.13 16.60 -9.71
CA VAL A 35 -1.03 18.03 -9.41
C VAL A 35 -0.26 18.31 -8.13
N GLY A 36 -0.40 17.46 -7.12
CA GLY A 36 0.32 17.61 -5.85
C GLY A 36 1.82 17.51 -6.02
N THR A 37 2.30 16.55 -6.79
CA THR A 37 3.73 16.40 -7.08
C THR A 37 4.27 17.58 -7.88
N ALA A 38 3.48 18.10 -8.84
CA ALA A 38 3.85 19.26 -9.64
C ALA A 38 4.01 20.54 -8.82
N LEU A 39 3.32 20.65 -7.70
CA LEU A 39 3.36 21.84 -6.82
C LEU A 39 4.50 21.83 -5.80
N GLU A 40 5.17 20.71 -5.62
CA GLU A 40 6.26 20.58 -4.66
C GLU A 40 7.59 21.15 -5.23
N GLN A 41 8.41 21.70 -4.34
CA GLN A 41 9.75 22.15 -4.71
C GLN A 41 10.64 20.97 -5.09
N LYS A 42 11.56 21.17 -6.04
CA LYS A 42 12.46 20.15 -6.60
C LYS A 42 11.78 19.05 -7.40
N ILE A 43 10.45 19.05 -7.52
CA ILE A 43 9.70 17.98 -8.17
C ILE A 43 9.11 18.46 -9.49
N GLU A 44 9.26 17.61 -10.51
CA GLU A 44 8.71 17.83 -11.85
C GLU A 44 8.01 16.57 -12.34
N ASN A 45 6.78 16.71 -12.83
CA ASN A 45 6.07 15.60 -13.44
C ASN A 45 6.58 15.37 -14.87
N VAL A 46 6.57 14.10 -15.26
CA VAL A 46 6.92 13.65 -16.62
C VAL A 46 5.73 12.89 -17.18
N ASN A 47 5.25 13.30 -18.34
CA ASN A 47 4.08 12.67 -18.98
C ASN A 47 4.44 11.31 -19.60
N ILE A 48 4.76 10.34 -18.75
CA ILE A 48 5.01 8.96 -19.12
C ILE A 48 4.13 8.09 -18.23
N ALA A 49 3.34 7.20 -18.82
CA ALA A 49 2.51 6.27 -18.08
C ALA A 49 3.38 5.32 -17.22
N ALA A 50 2.90 5.00 -16.02
CA ALA A 50 3.62 4.12 -15.10
C ALA A 50 3.92 2.73 -15.68
N THR A 51 3.16 2.29 -16.68
CA THR A 51 3.32 1.00 -17.35
C THR A 51 4.05 1.08 -18.70
N ASP A 52 4.44 2.26 -19.14
CA ASP A 52 5.24 2.43 -20.37
C ASP A 52 6.72 2.22 -20.06
N VAL A 53 7.09 0.96 -19.86
CA VAL A 53 8.44 0.56 -19.47
C VAL A 53 9.51 1.07 -20.44
N PRO A 54 9.39 0.91 -21.77
CA PRO A 54 10.42 1.41 -22.70
C PRO A 54 10.63 2.93 -22.58
N ALA A 55 9.58 3.71 -22.45
CA ALA A 55 9.67 5.17 -22.31
C ALA A 55 10.29 5.56 -20.96
N LEU A 56 9.99 4.84 -19.87
CA LEU A 56 10.59 5.05 -18.57
C LEU A 56 12.10 4.78 -18.58
N VAL A 57 12.53 3.69 -19.20
CA VAL A 57 13.96 3.35 -19.35
C VAL A 57 14.68 4.43 -20.14
N LYS A 58 14.13 4.84 -21.29
CA LYS A 58 14.72 5.90 -22.12
C LYS A 58 14.84 7.22 -21.37
N PHE A 59 13.79 7.63 -20.68
CA PHE A 59 13.80 8.84 -19.85
C PHE A 59 14.88 8.79 -18.77
N ALA A 60 15.00 7.66 -18.08
CA ALA A 60 15.98 7.47 -17.01
C ALA A 60 17.42 7.53 -17.55
N GLN A 61 17.67 6.99 -18.75
CA GLN A 61 18.99 7.10 -19.41
C GLN A 61 19.28 8.53 -19.85
N ASP A 62 18.35 9.17 -20.55
CA ASP A 62 18.53 10.53 -21.11
C ASP A 62 18.68 11.60 -20.02
N ASN A 63 18.08 11.42 -18.86
CA ASN A 63 18.10 12.37 -17.76
C ASN A 63 19.04 11.96 -16.61
N HIS A 64 19.90 10.99 -16.84
CA HIS A 64 20.92 10.54 -15.86
C HIS A 64 20.33 10.25 -14.47
N ILE A 65 19.21 9.51 -14.44
CA ILE A 65 18.57 9.14 -13.18
C ILE A 65 19.49 8.21 -12.39
N GLY A 66 19.82 8.63 -11.17
CA GLY A 66 20.69 7.88 -10.27
C GLY A 66 19.97 6.84 -9.41
N LEU A 67 18.66 7.01 -9.22
CA LEU A 67 17.81 6.09 -8.47
C LEU A 67 16.37 6.22 -8.96
N THR A 68 15.71 5.09 -9.16
CA THR A 68 14.27 5.03 -9.42
C THR A 68 13.58 4.27 -8.30
N ILE A 69 12.45 4.81 -7.81
CA ILE A 69 11.60 4.18 -6.79
C ILE A 69 10.24 3.90 -7.44
N VAL A 70 9.78 2.66 -7.36
CA VAL A 70 8.51 2.26 -7.94
C VAL A 70 7.41 2.36 -6.88
N GLY A 71 6.36 3.13 -7.17
CA GLY A 71 5.22 3.31 -6.27
C GLY A 71 4.19 2.19 -6.37
N PRO A 72 3.51 2.02 -7.54
CA PRO A 72 2.42 1.05 -7.68
C PRO A 72 2.90 -0.33 -8.11
N GLU A 73 1.99 -1.30 -8.03
CA GLU A 73 2.23 -2.70 -8.39
C GLU A 73 2.26 -2.96 -9.91
N ALA A 74 1.45 -2.24 -10.68
CA ALA A 74 1.29 -2.53 -12.12
C ALA A 74 2.62 -2.55 -12.89
N PRO A 75 3.52 -1.55 -12.76
CA PRO A 75 4.81 -1.62 -13.45
C PRO A 75 5.72 -2.74 -12.94
N LEU A 76 5.60 -3.14 -11.68
CA LEU A 76 6.41 -4.21 -11.10
C LEU A 76 6.08 -5.57 -11.73
N VAL A 77 4.80 -5.89 -11.87
CA VAL A 77 4.35 -7.18 -12.42
C VAL A 77 4.61 -7.33 -13.92
N ILE A 78 4.87 -6.24 -14.61
CA ILE A 78 5.24 -6.27 -16.05
C ILE A 78 6.74 -6.13 -16.30
N GLY A 79 7.57 -6.07 -15.23
CA GLY A 79 9.02 -6.18 -15.37
C GLY A 79 9.80 -4.87 -15.50
N VAL A 80 9.30 -3.75 -14.96
CA VAL A 80 10.02 -2.46 -15.00
C VAL A 80 11.40 -2.54 -14.35
N VAL A 81 11.51 -3.26 -13.23
CA VAL A 81 12.79 -3.42 -12.52
C VAL A 81 13.79 -4.21 -13.35
N ASP A 82 13.34 -5.31 -13.95
CA ASP A 82 14.18 -6.12 -14.84
C ASP A 82 14.72 -5.27 -16.00
N ALA A 83 13.86 -4.49 -16.64
CA ALA A 83 14.23 -3.64 -17.77
C ALA A 83 15.27 -2.57 -17.40
N PHE A 84 15.15 -1.95 -16.24
CA PHE A 84 16.12 -0.96 -15.73
C PHE A 84 17.45 -1.60 -15.42
N ARG A 85 17.45 -2.76 -14.77
CA ARG A 85 18.69 -3.47 -14.38
C ARG A 85 19.49 -3.94 -15.58
N VAL A 86 18.82 -4.40 -16.64
CA VAL A 86 19.50 -4.84 -17.89
C VAL A 86 20.38 -3.73 -18.47
N VAL A 87 19.99 -2.47 -18.31
CA VAL A 87 20.76 -1.31 -18.80
C VAL A 87 21.59 -0.64 -17.71
N GLY A 88 21.72 -1.26 -16.55
CA GLY A 88 22.60 -0.78 -15.48
C GLY A 88 22.05 0.39 -14.66
N LEU A 89 20.74 0.62 -14.67
CA LEU A 89 20.10 1.68 -13.89
C LEU A 89 19.70 1.17 -12.51
N ASN A 90 20.01 1.95 -11.47
CA ASN A 90 19.58 1.66 -10.11
C ASN A 90 18.07 1.84 -9.99
N ILE A 91 17.39 0.84 -9.45
CA ILE A 91 15.96 0.86 -9.22
C ILE A 91 15.62 0.08 -7.96
N PHE A 92 14.81 0.67 -7.09
CA PHE A 92 14.33 0.03 -5.88
C PHE A 92 12.94 -0.53 -6.09
N GLY A 93 12.85 -1.84 -6.16
CA GLY A 93 11.63 -2.61 -6.37
C GLY A 93 11.97 -4.06 -6.68
N PRO A 94 10.99 -4.98 -6.56
CA PRO A 94 11.19 -6.38 -6.91
C PRO A 94 11.18 -6.61 -8.42
N THR A 95 11.90 -7.65 -8.86
CA THR A 95 11.81 -8.17 -10.22
C THR A 95 10.39 -8.67 -10.52
N GLN A 96 10.06 -8.86 -11.79
CA GLN A 96 8.78 -9.44 -12.21
C GLN A 96 8.51 -10.78 -11.52
N ALA A 97 9.51 -11.64 -11.44
CA ALA A 97 9.38 -12.94 -10.78
C ALA A 97 9.11 -12.80 -9.28
N ALA A 98 9.81 -11.91 -8.58
CA ALA A 98 9.58 -11.64 -7.17
C ALA A 98 8.24 -10.95 -6.91
N ALA A 99 7.78 -10.11 -7.83
CA ALA A 99 6.50 -9.42 -7.74
C ALA A 99 5.27 -10.35 -7.81
N GLN A 100 5.44 -11.62 -8.14
CA GLN A 100 4.37 -12.61 -8.06
C GLN A 100 3.78 -12.75 -6.66
N LEU A 101 4.52 -12.40 -5.61
CA LEU A 101 3.99 -12.34 -4.24
C LEU A 101 2.76 -11.42 -4.10
N GLU A 102 2.63 -10.41 -4.95
CA GLU A 102 1.41 -9.60 -5.06
C GLU A 102 0.60 -9.96 -6.30
N GLY A 103 1.25 -10.25 -7.41
CA GLY A 103 0.62 -10.50 -8.69
C GLY A 103 -0.21 -11.79 -8.76
N SER A 104 0.09 -12.77 -7.92
CA SER A 104 -0.64 -14.04 -7.85
C SER A 104 -0.87 -14.47 -6.40
N LYS A 105 -2.11 -14.46 -5.97
CA LYS A 105 -2.51 -14.92 -4.63
C LYS A 105 -2.27 -16.42 -4.46
N ALA A 106 -2.51 -17.21 -5.52
CA ALA A 106 -2.26 -18.64 -5.50
C ALA A 106 -0.76 -18.94 -5.35
N PHE A 107 0.09 -18.25 -6.11
CA PHE A 107 1.55 -18.34 -5.96
C PHE A 107 1.97 -18.07 -4.51
N THR A 108 1.45 -17.00 -3.92
CA THR A 108 1.78 -16.59 -2.55
C THR A 108 1.34 -17.62 -1.53
N LYS A 109 0.12 -18.13 -1.62
CA LYS A 109 -0.38 -19.15 -0.68
C LYS A 109 0.44 -20.44 -0.76
N ASP A 110 0.77 -20.91 -1.96
CA ASP A 110 1.60 -22.09 -2.15
C ASP A 110 3.04 -21.87 -1.63
N PHE A 111 3.58 -20.66 -1.83
CA PHE A 111 4.87 -20.25 -1.28
C PHE A 111 4.86 -20.28 0.27
N LEU A 112 3.84 -19.67 0.88
CA LEU A 112 3.69 -19.66 2.34
C LEU A 112 3.60 -21.07 2.92
N ALA A 113 2.90 -21.96 2.25
CA ALA A 113 2.77 -23.36 2.65
C ALA A 113 4.11 -24.10 2.56
N ARG A 114 4.85 -23.93 1.44
CA ARG A 114 6.17 -24.58 1.25
C ARG A 114 7.18 -24.17 2.33
N HIS A 115 7.16 -22.90 2.70
CA HIS A 115 8.12 -22.34 3.66
C HIS A 115 7.59 -22.29 5.10
N LYS A 116 6.40 -22.89 5.35
CA LYS A 116 5.77 -22.96 6.67
C LYS A 116 5.59 -21.62 7.34
N ILE A 117 5.26 -20.59 6.55
CA ILE A 117 4.97 -19.26 7.04
C ILE A 117 3.50 -19.21 7.46
N PRO A 118 3.19 -18.71 8.69
CA PRO A 118 1.82 -18.70 9.20
C PRO A 118 0.85 -17.93 8.31
N THR A 119 -0.23 -18.58 7.89
CA THR A 119 -1.30 -18.00 7.09
C THR A 119 -2.59 -18.79 7.32
N ALA A 120 -3.71 -18.29 6.80
CA ALA A 120 -4.98 -18.99 6.81
C ALA A 120 -4.91 -20.30 6.01
N GLU A 121 -5.63 -21.33 6.46
CA GLU A 121 -5.86 -22.52 5.65
C GLU A 121 -6.50 -22.13 4.32
N TYR A 122 -6.11 -22.73 3.22
CA TYR A 122 -6.56 -22.32 1.89
C TYR A 122 -6.62 -23.48 0.91
N GLN A 123 -7.34 -23.23 -0.20
CA GLN A 123 -7.31 -24.09 -1.39
C GLN A 123 -7.54 -23.25 -2.65
N ASN A 124 -6.86 -23.60 -3.73
CA ASN A 124 -6.97 -22.95 -5.04
C ASN A 124 -7.96 -23.71 -5.92
N PHE A 125 -8.77 -22.99 -6.71
CA PHE A 125 -9.72 -23.58 -7.66
C PHE A 125 -9.75 -22.83 -8.99
N THR A 126 -9.91 -23.59 -10.07
CA THR A 126 -10.14 -23.06 -11.41
C THR A 126 -11.53 -23.42 -11.94
N GLU A 127 -12.27 -24.28 -11.24
CA GLU A 127 -13.59 -24.77 -11.63
C GLU A 127 -14.61 -24.54 -10.52
N VAL A 128 -15.85 -24.22 -10.92
CA VAL A 128 -16.93 -23.84 -10.00
C VAL A 128 -17.31 -25.01 -9.08
N GLU A 129 -17.60 -26.19 -9.63
CA GLU A 129 -18.14 -27.29 -8.81
C GLU A 129 -17.19 -27.79 -7.71
N PRO A 130 -15.88 -27.99 -7.94
CA PRO A 130 -14.95 -28.31 -6.86
C PRO A 130 -14.88 -27.22 -5.80
N ALA A 131 -14.92 -25.95 -6.19
CA ALA A 131 -14.91 -24.82 -5.27
C ALA A 131 -16.15 -24.80 -4.38
N LEU A 132 -17.33 -25.02 -4.96
CA LEU A 132 -18.58 -25.11 -4.20
C LEU A 132 -18.58 -26.29 -3.22
N ALA A 133 -18.04 -27.45 -3.62
CA ALA A 133 -17.91 -28.60 -2.73
C ALA A 133 -17.01 -28.27 -1.51
N TYR A 134 -15.91 -27.58 -1.74
CA TYR A 134 -15.02 -27.13 -0.66
C TYR A 134 -15.72 -26.16 0.30
N LEU A 135 -16.47 -25.19 -0.24
CA LEU A 135 -17.24 -24.24 0.58
C LEU A 135 -18.25 -24.96 1.47
N ARG A 136 -18.95 -25.97 0.93
CA ARG A 136 -19.96 -26.74 1.68
C ARG A 136 -19.33 -27.59 2.78
N GLU A 137 -18.10 -28.07 2.56
CA GLU A 137 -17.34 -28.79 3.58
C GLU A 137 -16.87 -27.86 4.71
N LYS A 138 -16.32 -26.68 4.35
CA LYS A 138 -15.72 -25.75 5.34
C LYS A 138 -16.76 -24.87 6.03
N GLY A 139 -17.84 -24.50 5.34
CA GLY A 139 -18.87 -23.61 5.87
C GLY A 139 -18.46 -22.13 5.86
N ALA A 140 -19.27 -21.30 6.50
CA ALA A 140 -19.02 -19.86 6.65
C ALA A 140 -18.87 -19.50 8.14
N PRO A 141 -18.18 -18.37 8.49
CA PRO A 141 -17.59 -17.41 7.58
C PRO A 141 -16.35 -17.96 6.85
N ILE A 142 -16.10 -17.45 5.64
CA ILE A 142 -15.00 -17.87 4.79
C ILE A 142 -14.63 -16.73 3.82
N VAL A 143 -13.41 -16.76 3.29
CA VAL A 143 -12.92 -15.69 2.39
C VAL A 143 -12.71 -16.27 1.00
N VAL A 144 -13.23 -15.59 -0.01
CA VAL A 144 -13.08 -15.94 -1.43
C VAL A 144 -12.33 -14.81 -2.13
N LYS A 145 -11.21 -15.14 -2.77
CA LYS A 145 -10.34 -14.16 -3.45
C LYS A 145 -10.15 -14.54 -4.91
N ALA A 146 -10.35 -13.57 -5.82
CA ALA A 146 -9.90 -13.71 -7.20
C ALA A 146 -8.38 -13.66 -7.23
N ASP A 147 -7.74 -14.54 -8.02
CA ASP A 147 -6.30 -14.50 -8.22
C ASP A 147 -5.90 -13.31 -9.12
N GLY A 148 -4.70 -12.79 -8.92
CA GLY A 148 -4.19 -11.65 -9.66
C GLY A 148 -4.55 -10.29 -9.05
N LEU A 149 -4.22 -9.24 -9.80
CA LEU A 149 -4.45 -7.86 -9.37
C LEU A 149 -5.90 -7.44 -9.61
N ALA A 150 -6.65 -7.25 -8.55
CA ALA A 150 -8.04 -6.82 -8.58
C ALA A 150 -8.30 -5.52 -7.78
N ALA A 151 -7.24 -4.78 -7.46
CA ALA A 151 -7.28 -3.49 -6.73
C ALA A 151 -8.10 -3.55 -5.43
N GLY A 152 -7.98 -4.64 -4.68
CA GLY A 152 -8.71 -4.86 -3.43
C GLY A 152 -10.20 -5.24 -3.60
N LYS A 153 -10.72 -5.21 -4.82
CA LYS A 153 -12.13 -5.53 -5.11
C LYS A 153 -12.39 -7.02 -5.29
N GLY A 154 -11.36 -7.81 -5.52
CA GLY A 154 -11.43 -9.25 -5.72
C GLY A 154 -11.43 -10.06 -4.42
N VAL A 155 -11.72 -9.47 -3.28
CA VAL A 155 -11.77 -10.15 -1.98
C VAL A 155 -13.18 -10.03 -1.39
N ILE A 156 -13.81 -11.17 -1.15
CA ILE A 156 -15.13 -11.25 -0.52
C ILE A 156 -14.97 -11.98 0.81
N VAL A 157 -15.25 -11.29 1.90
CA VAL A 157 -15.39 -11.91 3.22
C VAL A 157 -16.86 -12.34 3.36
N ALA A 158 -17.11 -13.61 3.13
CA ALA A 158 -18.46 -14.17 3.12
C ALA A 158 -18.86 -14.61 4.53
N MET A 159 -19.88 -13.99 5.09
CA MET A 159 -20.41 -14.35 6.41
C MET A 159 -21.43 -15.48 6.31
N THR A 160 -21.95 -15.74 5.11
CA THR A 160 -22.88 -16.84 4.82
C THR A 160 -22.37 -17.72 3.70
N LEU A 161 -22.81 -18.98 3.67
CA LEU A 161 -22.47 -19.92 2.59
C LEU A 161 -22.98 -19.41 1.24
N GLN A 162 -24.15 -18.80 1.20
CA GLN A 162 -24.73 -18.25 -0.03
C GLN A 162 -23.88 -17.13 -0.61
N GLU A 163 -23.40 -16.21 0.22
CA GLU A 163 -22.47 -15.15 -0.22
C GLU A 163 -21.19 -15.74 -0.81
N ALA A 164 -20.63 -16.78 -0.18
CA ALA A 164 -19.43 -17.44 -0.65
C ALA A 164 -19.65 -18.15 -1.99
N GLU A 165 -20.76 -18.87 -2.16
CA GLU A 165 -21.12 -19.55 -3.40
C GLU A 165 -21.33 -18.55 -4.55
N ASP A 166 -22.01 -17.44 -4.28
CA ASP A 166 -22.23 -16.38 -5.26
C ASP A 166 -20.90 -15.75 -5.71
N ALA A 167 -20.00 -15.51 -4.76
CA ALA A 167 -18.68 -14.98 -5.06
C ALA A 167 -17.85 -15.92 -5.97
N VAL A 168 -17.87 -17.22 -5.69
CA VAL A 168 -17.18 -18.23 -6.51
C VAL A 168 -17.75 -18.26 -7.93
N ARG A 169 -19.07 -18.26 -8.07
CA ARG A 169 -19.70 -18.27 -9.39
C ARG A 169 -19.37 -17.01 -10.19
N ASP A 170 -19.46 -15.85 -9.57
CA ASP A 170 -19.12 -14.58 -10.23
C ASP A 170 -17.67 -14.53 -10.68
N MET A 171 -16.74 -14.94 -9.84
CA MET A 171 -15.31 -14.89 -10.14
C MET A 171 -14.91 -15.90 -11.22
N LEU A 172 -15.33 -17.17 -11.08
CA LEU A 172 -14.91 -18.25 -11.98
C LEU A 172 -15.69 -18.27 -13.30
N SER A 173 -16.87 -17.67 -13.38
CA SER A 173 -17.57 -17.52 -14.65
C SER A 173 -16.96 -16.47 -15.58
N GLY A 174 -15.88 -15.82 -15.16
CA GLY A 174 -15.05 -14.96 -16.01
C GLY A 174 -15.56 -13.55 -16.23
N ASN A 175 -16.59 -13.14 -15.53
CA ASN A 175 -17.31 -11.90 -15.85
C ASN A 175 -16.94 -10.72 -14.94
N ALA A 176 -16.62 -10.97 -13.66
CA ALA A 176 -16.45 -9.90 -12.70
C ALA A 176 -15.02 -9.30 -12.69
N PHE A 177 -13.98 -10.10 -12.95
CA PHE A 177 -12.57 -9.72 -12.76
C PHE A 177 -11.65 -10.09 -13.93
N GLY A 178 -12.21 -10.46 -15.09
CA GLY A 178 -11.42 -10.82 -16.28
C GLY A 178 -10.42 -11.95 -15.99
N GLU A 179 -9.18 -11.80 -16.41
CA GLU A 179 -8.11 -12.81 -16.19
C GLU A 179 -7.82 -13.07 -14.71
N ALA A 180 -7.98 -12.07 -13.85
CA ALA A 180 -7.78 -12.21 -12.40
C ALA A 180 -8.80 -13.18 -11.78
N GLY A 181 -9.98 -13.35 -12.38
CA GLY A 181 -11.03 -14.29 -11.97
C GLY A 181 -10.90 -15.70 -12.54
N SER A 182 -9.89 -16.01 -13.34
CA SER A 182 -9.69 -17.35 -13.91
C SER A 182 -9.38 -18.41 -12.84
N ARG A 183 -8.93 -17.99 -11.68
CA ARG A 183 -8.63 -18.82 -10.53
C ARG A 183 -9.08 -18.10 -9.25
N VAL A 184 -9.58 -18.87 -8.29
CA VAL A 184 -9.93 -18.33 -6.97
C VAL A 184 -9.10 -19.02 -5.90
N VAL A 185 -8.86 -18.28 -4.82
CA VAL A 185 -8.29 -18.80 -3.56
C VAL A 185 -9.40 -18.71 -2.51
N ILE A 186 -9.71 -19.82 -1.87
CA ILE A 186 -10.66 -19.88 -0.77
C ILE A 186 -9.86 -20.05 0.52
N GLU A 187 -10.08 -19.18 1.48
CA GLU A 187 -9.31 -19.11 2.72
C GLU A 187 -10.19 -19.16 3.96
N GLU A 188 -9.64 -19.74 5.02
CA GLU A 188 -10.17 -19.64 6.37
C GLU A 188 -10.39 -18.17 6.74
N PHE A 189 -11.53 -17.88 7.38
CA PHE A 189 -11.77 -16.56 7.98
C PHE A 189 -10.90 -16.40 9.24
N LEU A 190 -10.09 -15.35 9.29
CA LEU A 190 -9.25 -15.03 10.45
C LEU A 190 -9.93 -13.91 11.27
N ASP A 191 -10.18 -14.19 12.54
CA ASP A 191 -10.76 -13.24 13.48
C ASP A 191 -9.68 -12.69 14.42
N GLY A 192 -9.15 -11.55 14.06
CA GLY A 192 -8.10 -10.85 14.78
C GLY A 192 -8.09 -9.37 14.44
N GLU A 193 -6.95 -8.74 14.62
CA GLU A 193 -6.75 -7.32 14.28
C GLU A 193 -5.71 -7.19 13.19
N GLU A 194 -6.07 -6.51 12.10
CA GLU A 194 -5.18 -6.33 10.95
C GLU A 194 -4.09 -5.31 11.24
N ALA A 195 -2.89 -5.58 10.73
CA ALA A 195 -1.77 -4.66 10.79
C ALA A 195 -0.99 -4.68 9.46
N SER A 196 -0.40 -3.55 9.13
CA SER A 196 0.48 -3.38 7.98
C SER A 196 1.92 -3.37 8.45
N PHE A 197 2.67 -4.40 8.08
CA PHE A 197 4.07 -4.56 8.46
C PHE A 197 4.94 -4.43 7.20
N ILE A 198 5.61 -3.30 7.07
CA ILE A 198 6.33 -2.93 5.86
C ILE A 198 7.83 -2.91 6.15
N VAL A 199 8.60 -3.52 5.28
CA VAL A 199 10.07 -3.56 5.38
C VAL A 199 10.72 -3.19 4.06
N MET A 200 11.94 -2.69 4.13
CA MET A 200 12.85 -2.60 2.98
C MET A 200 13.69 -3.86 2.94
N VAL A 201 13.90 -4.39 1.74
CA VAL A 201 14.67 -5.62 1.52
C VAL A 201 15.72 -5.37 0.42
N ASP A 202 16.93 -5.83 0.63
CA ASP A 202 18.04 -5.70 -0.33
C ASP A 202 18.49 -7.04 -0.94
N GLY A 203 17.66 -8.07 -0.79
CA GLY A 203 17.96 -9.43 -1.21
C GLY A 203 18.27 -10.37 -0.04
N LYS A 204 18.90 -9.86 1.00
CA LYS A 204 19.27 -10.63 2.20
C LYS A 204 19.01 -9.87 3.51
N ASN A 205 19.29 -8.58 3.52
CA ASN A 205 19.10 -7.74 4.70
C ASN A 205 17.72 -7.10 4.67
N VAL A 206 17.17 -6.83 5.85
CA VAL A 206 15.84 -6.27 6.03
C VAL A 206 15.94 -5.08 6.98
N GLU A 207 15.36 -3.94 6.57
CA GLU A 207 15.18 -2.79 7.45
C GLU A 207 13.69 -2.53 7.64
N PRO A 208 13.15 -2.77 8.85
CA PRO A 208 11.72 -2.51 9.11
C PRO A 208 11.40 -1.01 9.04
N MET A 209 10.26 -0.71 8.41
CA MET A 209 9.63 0.60 8.49
C MET A 209 8.77 0.68 9.74
N ALA A 210 8.24 1.87 10.06
CA ALA A 210 7.26 2.00 11.12
C ALA A 210 6.02 1.18 10.78
N THR A 211 5.45 0.51 11.79
CA THR A 211 4.20 -0.24 11.64
C THR A 211 3.02 0.70 11.43
N SER A 212 1.96 0.21 10.83
CA SER A 212 0.72 0.97 10.63
C SER A 212 -0.51 0.05 10.64
N GLN A 213 -1.67 0.66 10.72
CA GLN A 213 -2.96 -0.01 10.51
C GLN A 213 -3.79 0.85 9.58
N ASP A 214 -4.38 0.23 8.56
CA ASP A 214 -5.29 0.90 7.63
C ASP A 214 -6.75 0.54 7.92
N HIS A 215 -7.66 1.31 7.33
CA HIS A 215 -9.10 1.08 7.39
C HIS A 215 -9.62 0.85 5.97
N LYS A 216 -9.92 -0.39 5.64
CA LYS A 216 -10.30 -0.81 4.27
C LYS A 216 -11.78 -0.61 3.95
N ARG A 217 -12.65 -0.59 4.94
CA ARG A 217 -14.09 -0.40 4.73
C ARG A 217 -14.44 1.06 4.50
N VAL A 218 -15.40 1.30 3.63
CA VAL A 218 -15.81 2.66 3.23
C VAL A 218 -16.54 3.40 4.36
N GLY A 219 -17.28 2.71 5.19
CA GLY A 219 -18.11 3.26 6.25
C GLY A 219 -17.48 3.17 7.63
N GLU A 220 -17.92 4.07 8.51
CA GLU A 220 -17.50 4.09 9.91
C GLU A 220 -17.79 2.77 10.61
N LYS A 221 -17.01 2.45 11.64
CA LYS A 221 -17.05 1.17 12.37
C LYS A 221 -16.82 -0.05 11.45
N ASP A 222 -16.02 0.17 10.41
CA ASP A 222 -15.65 -0.86 9.43
C ASP A 222 -16.87 -1.51 8.76
N THR A 223 -17.78 -0.68 8.27
CA THR A 223 -18.98 -1.12 7.56
C THR A 223 -18.89 -0.82 6.06
N GLY A 224 -19.74 -1.48 5.28
CA GLY A 224 -19.85 -1.25 3.85
C GLY A 224 -18.80 -1.98 3.02
N LEU A 225 -18.57 -1.50 1.79
CA LEU A 225 -17.69 -2.12 0.83
C LEU A 225 -16.20 -1.94 1.19
N ASN A 226 -15.38 -2.88 0.76
CA ASN A 226 -13.93 -2.73 0.79
C ASN A 226 -13.49 -1.66 -0.22
N THR A 227 -12.43 -0.95 0.15
CA THR A 227 -11.83 0.11 -0.66
C THR A 227 -10.31 -0.11 -0.76
N GLY A 228 -9.63 0.81 -1.43
CA GLY A 228 -8.17 0.87 -1.41
C GLY A 228 -7.57 1.34 -0.08
N GLY A 229 -8.41 1.78 0.85
CA GLY A 229 -8.05 2.32 2.17
C GLY A 229 -8.62 3.71 2.38
N MET A 230 -9.32 3.90 3.50
CA MET A 230 -9.96 5.16 3.87
C MET A 230 -9.14 5.99 4.86
N GLY A 231 -8.03 5.44 5.30
CA GLY A 231 -7.11 6.09 6.24
C GLY A 231 -6.18 5.08 6.88
N ALA A 232 -5.15 5.59 7.53
CA ALA A 232 -4.17 4.77 8.23
C ALA A 232 -3.51 5.58 9.36
N TYR A 233 -2.94 4.90 10.30
CA TYR A 233 -2.17 5.52 11.37
C TYR A 233 -0.93 4.69 11.70
N SER A 234 0.06 5.33 12.31
CA SER A 234 1.35 4.76 12.67
C SER A 234 1.82 5.34 14.01
N PRO A 235 2.40 4.55 14.92
CA PRO A 235 2.59 3.12 14.82
C PRO A 235 1.30 2.32 15.06
N ALA A 236 1.36 1.00 14.79
CA ALA A 236 0.27 0.06 15.10
C ALA A 236 0.40 -0.44 16.54
N PRO A 237 -0.50 -0.06 17.47
CA PRO A 237 -0.38 -0.50 18.87
C PRO A 237 -0.52 -2.01 19.06
N VAL A 238 -1.24 -2.69 18.15
CA VAL A 238 -1.40 -4.14 18.19
C VAL A 238 -0.08 -4.88 17.95
N VAL A 239 0.86 -4.25 17.24
CA VAL A 239 2.19 -4.80 17.02
C VAL A 239 3.11 -4.38 18.16
N THR A 240 3.08 -5.12 19.25
CA THR A 240 3.98 -4.93 20.39
C THR A 240 5.42 -5.29 20.01
N PRO A 241 6.45 -4.92 20.80
CA PRO A 241 7.83 -5.35 20.54
C PRO A 241 7.98 -6.86 20.37
N GLU A 242 7.28 -7.65 21.18
CA GLU A 242 7.29 -9.12 21.11
C GLU A 242 6.66 -9.63 19.80
N ILE A 243 5.55 -9.04 19.39
CA ILE A 243 4.90 -9.40 18.13
C ILE A 243 5.76 -8.94 16.94
N HIS A 244 6.38 -7.77 17.01
CA HIS A 244 7.30 -7.30 15.99
C HIS A 244 8.45 -8.30 15.75
N GLU A 245 9.10 -8.73 16.81
CA GLU A 245 10.15 -9.74 16.74
C GLU A 245 9.65 -11.04 16.15
N ARG A 246 8.46 -11.46 16.56
CA ARG A 246 7.82 -12.68 16.06
C ARG A 246 7.51 -12.60 14.58
N VAL A 247 7.01 -11.45 14.09
CA VAL A 247 6.78 -11.23 12.67
C VAL A 247 8.07 -11.32 11.88
N MET A 248 9.14 -10.68 12.36
CA MET A 248 10.45 -10.77 11.69
C MET A 248 10.93 -12.21 11.58
N ARG A 249 10.84 -12.98 12.65
CA ARG A 249 11.31 -14.37 12.72
C ARG A 249 10.42 -15.35 11.96
N GLU A 250 9.10 -15.22 12.07
CA GLU A 250 8.16 -16.21 11.52
C GLU A 250 7.66 -15.87 10.12
N VAL A 251 7.70 -14.60 9.73
CA VAL A 251 7.14 -14.12 8.45
C VAL A 251 8.20 -13.52 7.54
N ILE A 252 8.89 -12.48 7.99
CA ILE A 252 9.72 -11.65 7.10
C ILE A 252 10.97 -12.39 6.64
N TYR A 253 11.82 -12.85 7.56
CA TYR A 253 13.03 -13.58 7.18
C TYR A 253 12.74 -14.89 6.44
N PRO A 254 11.75 -15.70 6.83
CA PRO A 254 11.37 -16.85 6.03
C PRO A 254 10.92 -16.52 4.62
N THR A 255 10.24 -15.39 4.42
CA THR A 255 9.83 -14.92 3.08
C THR A 255 11.04 -14.52 2.25
N VAL A 256 11.90 -13.67 2.78
CA VAL A 256 13.11 -13.18 2.09
C VAL A 256 14.04 -14.36 1.73
N ASN A 257 14.30 -15.22 2.69
CA ASN A 257 15.17 -16.38 2.50
C ASN A 257 14.54 -17.42 1.56
N GLY A 258 13.25 -17.65 1.67
CA GLY A 258 12.50 -18.55 0.80
C GLY A 258 12.48 -18.08 -0.66
N MET A 259 12.26 -16.81 -0.90
CA MET A 259 12.32 -16.23 -2.25
C MET A 259 13.71 -16.38 -2.86
N ALA A 260 14.77 -16.10 -2.10
CA ALA A 260 16.14 -16.29 -2.55
C ALA A 260 16.43 -17.77 -2.86
N ALA A 261 15.98 -18.69 -2.01
CA ALA A 261 16.17 -20.13 -2.22
C ALA A 261 15.46 -20.65 -3.47
N GLU A 262 14.35 -20.04 -3.88
CA GLU A 262 13.60 -20.37 -5.09
C GLU A 262 14.12 -19.63 -6.34
N GLY A 263 15.22 -18.88 -6.22
CA GLY A 263 15.81 -18.14 -7.33
C GLY A 263 15.14 -16.80 -7.64
N ASN A 264 14.25 -16.33 -6.78
CA ASN A 264 13.51 -15.07 -6.93
C ASN A 264 13.93 -14.08 -5.84
N VAL A 265 15.19 -13.69 -5.83
CA VAL A 265 15.74 -12.75 -4.84
C VAL A 265 14.86 -11.50 -4.76
N TYR A 266 14.40 -11.17 -3.54
CA TYR A 266 13.53 -10.01 -3.33
C TYR A 266 14.34 -8.77 -2.98
N THR A 267 14.10 -7.69 -3.70
CA THR A 267 14.56 -6.34 -3.36
C THR A 267 13.39 -5.38 -3.48
N GLY A 268 13.33 -4.35 -2.66
CA GLY A 268 12.25 -3.39 -2.67
C GLY A 268 11.50 -3.33 -1.34
N PHE A 269 10.41 -2.59 -1.33
CA PHE A 269 9.47 -2.63 -0.20
C PHE A 269 8.70 -3.95 -0.23
N LEU A 270 8.57 -4.56 0.93
CA LEU A 270 7.72 -5.73 1.15
C LEU A 270 6.71 -5.38 2.23
N TYR A 271 5.46 -5.35 1.85
CA TYR A 271 4.33 -5.11 2.75
C TYR A 271 3.69 -6.44 3.10
N ALA A 272 3.79 -6.85 4.36
CA ALA A 272 3.05 -7.98 4.89
C ALA A 272 1.75 -7.47 5.53
N GLY A 273 0.63 -7.78 4.91
CA GLY A 273 -0.70 -7.61 5.51
C GLY A 273 -0.92 -8.76 6.48
N LEU A 274 -1.04 -8.45 7.76
CA LEU A 274 -1.09 -9.44 8.84
C LEU A 274 -2.42 -9.38 9.58
N MET A 275 -2.91 -10.56 9.98
CA MET A 275 -3.89 -10.68 11.04
C MET A 275 -3.16 -11.06 12.32
N ILE A 276 -3.25 -10.21 13.33
CA ILE A 276 -2.72 -10.51 14.66
C ILE A 276 -3.83 -11.19 15.45
N MET A 277 -3.63 -12.48 15.71
CA MET A 277 -4.62 -13.29 16.39
C MET A 277 -4.68 -12.94 17.88
N PRO A 278 -5.78 -13.28 18.60
CA PRO A 278 -5.91 -12.99 20.04
C PRO A 278 -4.77 -13.54 20.89
N ASN A 279 -4.15 -14.65 20.47
CA ASN A 279 -2.98 -15.24 21.16
C ASN A 279 -1.64 -14.59 20.75
N GLY A 280 -1.67 -13.51 19.96
CA GLY A 280 -0.47 -12.81 19.47
C GLY A 280 0.18 -13.42 18.24
N GLN A 281 -0.34 -14.52 17.70
CA GLN A 281 0.23 -15.13 16.50
C GLN A 281 -0.05 -14.27 15.27
N PRO A 282 0.99 -13.85 14.53
CA PRO A 282 0.79 -13.20 13.24
C PRO A 282 0.48 -14.24 12.17
N LYS A 283 -0.55 -13.96 11.34
CA LYS A 283 -0.85 -14.75 10.15
C LYS A 283 -0.89 -13.85 8.94
N VAL A 284 -0.22 -14.25 7.87
CA VAL A 284 -0.20 -13.47 6.62
C VAL A 284 -1.57 -13.53 5.95
N ILE A 285 -2.13 -12.36 5.68
CA ILE A 285 -3.33 -12.20 4.85
C ILE A 285 -2.91 -12.13 3.38
N GLU A 286 -1.96 -11.24 3.09
CA GLU A 286 -1.43 -11.00 1.75
C GLU A 286 -0.06 -10.33 1.83
N PHE A 287 0.68 -10.39 0.72
CA PHE A 287 1.83 -9.52 0.49
C PHE A 287 1.51 -8.48 -0.57
N ASN A 288 2.05 -7.28 -0.39
CA ASN A 288 2.14 -6.28 -1.44
C ASN A 288 3.62 -6.01 -1.69
N CYS A 289 4.01 -5.98 -2.96
CA CYS A 289 5.43 -5.86 -3.38
C CYS A 289 5.87 -4.40 -3.53
N ARG A 290 5.24 -3.52 -2.79
CA ARG A 290 5.42 -2.07 -2.81
C ARG A 290 4.93 -1.50 -1.49
N PHE A 291 5.18 -0.21 -1.28
CA PHE A 291 4.64 0.49 -0.13
C PHE A 291 3.10 0.60 -0.21
N GLY A 292 2.42 0.69 0.92
CA GLY A 292 0.96 0.77 0.98
C GLY A 292 0.41 2.18 0.65
N ASP A 293 -0.82 2.24 0.20
CA ASP A 293 -1.57 3.48 0.02
C ASP A 293 -2.97 3.32 0.66
N PRO A 294 -3.28 3.94 1.80
CA PRO A 294 -2.71 5.20 2.31
C PRO A 294 -1.68 5.08 3.46
N GLU A 295 -1.02 3.97 3.65
CA GLU A 295 -0.04 3.82 4.75
C GLU A 295 1.20 4.69 4.56
N THR A 296 1.65 4.88 3.32
CA THR A 296 2.86 5.66 3.01
C THR A 296 2.77 7.09 3.56
N GLN A 297 1.62 7.73 3.43
CA GLN A 297 1.43 9.12 3.80
C GLN A 297 1.72 9.36 5.29
N PRO A 298 1.06 8.71 6.24
CA PRO A 298 1.39 8.89 7.65
C PRO A 298 2.76 8.35 8.03
N ILE A 299 3.25 7.28 7.40
CA ILE A 299 4.57 6.72 7.70
C ILE A 299 5.68 7.69 7.29
N MET A 300 5.61 8.29 6.10
CA MET A 300 6.60 9.26 5.63
C MET A 300 6.63 10.51 6.49
N LEU A 301 5.52 10.91 7.08
CA LEU A 301 5.47 12.03 8.00
C LEU A 301 6.31 11.77 9.27
N ARG A 302 6.45 10.50 9.67
CA ARG A 302 7.26 10.07 10.82
C ARG A 302 8.72 9.75 10.48
N LEU A 303 9.05 9.47 9.22
CA LEU A 303 10.41 9.09 8.85
C LEU A 303 11.36 10.28 8.99
N GLU A 304 12.38 10.15 9.82
CA GLU A 304 13.43 11.16 10.02
C GLU A 304 14.68 10.85 9.19
N SER A 305 14.89 9.59 8.81
CA SER A 305 15.99 9.18 7.95
C SER A 305 15.80 9.66 6.51
N ASP A 306 16.92 9.77 5.79
CA ASP A 306 16.92 10.07 4.37
C ASP A 306 16.43 8.87 3.54
N LEU A 307 15.25 8.99 2.95
CA LEU A 307 14.65 7.92 2.13
C LEU A 307 15.56 7.56 0.93
N VAL A 308 16.19 8.55 0.31
CA VAL A 308 17.07 8.31 -0.84
C VAL A 308 18.30 7.49 -0.42
N GLU A 309 18.91 7.83 0.70
CA GLU A 309 20.03 7.06 1.25
C GLU A 309 19.64 5.62 1.55
N LEU A 310 18.50 5.42 2.21
CA LEU A 310 17.98 4.07 2.50
C LEU A 310 17.80 3.25 1.21
N CYS A 311 17.19 3.83 0.18
CA CYS A 311 16.99 3.14 -1.10
C CYS A 311 18.30 2.85 -1.83
N LEU A 312 19.27 3.76 -1.81
CA LEU A 312 20.59 3.53 -2.40
C LEU A 312 21.34 2.41 -1.69
N LYS A 313 21.30 2.38 -0.36
CA LYS A 313 21.89 1.30 0.43
C LYS A 313 21.23 -0.04 0.10
N ALA A 314 19.92 -0.05 -0.07
CA ALA A 314 19.22 -1.25 -0.49
C ALA A 314 19.65 -1.73 -1.90
N CYS A 315 19.80 -0.81 -2.85
CA CYS A 315 20.28 -1.15 -4.19
C CYS A 315 21.71 -1.72 -4.18
N ASP A 316 22.52 -1.33 -3.20
CA ASP A 316 23.90 -1.80 -3.02
C ASP A 316 24.00 -3.07 -2.14
N GLY A 317 22.89 -3.60 -1.65
CA GLY A 317 22.90 -4.76 -0.74
C GLY A 317 23.46 -4.45 0.64
N LYS A 318 23.34 -3.21 1.11
CA LYS A 318 23.97 -2.67 2.32
C LYS A 318 22.98 -2.13 3.35
N LEU A 319 21.78 -2.67 3.41
CA LEU A 319 20.82 -2.26 4.44
C LEU A 319 21.26 -2.57 5.87
N ASP A 320 22.21 -3.50 6.06
CA ASP A 320 22.81 -3.80 7.34
C ASP A 320 23.73 -2.66 7.87
N GLU A 321 24.10 -1.71 7.01
CA GLU A 321 24.88 -0.53 7.40
C GLU A 321 24.03 0.65 7.85
N VAL A 322 22.71 0.60 7.74
CA VAL A 322 21.79 1.68 8.07
C VAL A 322 20.70 1.23 9.02
N LYS A 323 20.20 2.19 9.78
CA LYS A 323 19.04 1.99 10.65
C LYS A 323 18.11 3.18 10.52
N SER A 324 16.84 2.94 10.17
CA SER A 324 15.86 4.01 10.04
C SER A 324 15.55 4.64 11.40
N GLN A 325 15.42 5.97 11.38
CA GLN A 325 15.05 6.77 12.55
C GLN A 325 13.65 7.34 12.35
N TRP A 326 12.88 7.36 13.43
CA TRP A 326 11.47 7.71 13.39
C TRP A 326 11.11 8.75 14.44
N ASN A 327 10.28 9.71 14.03
CA ASN A 327 9.65 10.62 14.97
C ASN A 327 8.80 9.80 15.96
N PRO A 328 8.97 10.01 17.28
CA PRO A 328 8.21 9.25 18.28
C PRO A 328 6.72 9.59 18.33
N LYS A 329 6.31 10.70 17.73
CA LYS A 329 4.89 11.07 17.65
C LYS A 329 4.11 10.07 16.80
N ALA A 330 2.82 9.95 17.10
CA ALA A 330 1.89 9.22 16.25
C ALA A 330 1.56 10.04 15.00
N SER A 331 1.27 9.35 13.91
CA SER A 331 0.81 9.95 12.66
C SER A 331 -0.51 9.32 12.23
N LEU A 332 -1.39 10.11 11.64
CA LEU A 332 -2.65 9.61 11.14
C LEU A 332 -3.04 10.33 9.85
N GLY A 333 -3.48 9.55 8.87
CA GLY A 333 -3.97 10.04 7.58
C GLY A 333 -5.44 9.69 7.38
N ILE A 334 -6.21 10.65 6.87
CA ILE A 334 -7.61 10.47 6.51
C ILE A 334 -7.76 10.71 5.01
N VAL A 335 -8.29 9.72 4.31
CA VAL A 335 -8.59 9.82 2.88
C VAL A 335 -9.93 10.53 2.70
N LEU A 336 -9.93 11.60 1.89
CA LEU A 336 -11.14 12.25 1.42
C LEU A 336 -11.47 11.71 0.03
N ALA A 337 -12.68 11.20 -0.13
CA ALA A 337 -13.11 10.51 -1.33
C ALA A 337 -14.22 11.26 -2.07
N ALA A 338 -14.34 10.98 -3.37
CA ALA A 338 -15.40 11.49 -4.22
C ALA A 338 -16.72 10.73 -3.99
N GLU A 339 -17.82 11.40 -4.21
CA GLU A 339 -19.16 10.81 -4.11
C GLU A 339 -19.28 9.57 -5.01
N GLY A 340 -19.72 8.48 -4.44
CA GLY A 340 -19.90 7.20 -5.12
C GLY A 340 -18.77 6.20 -4.91
N TYR A 341 -17.55 6.66 -4.55
CA TYR A 341 -16.43 5.75 -4.28
C TYR A 341 -16.79 4.73 -3.17
N PRO A 342 -16.44 3.43 -3.26
CA PRO A 342 -15.56 2.79 -4.24
C PRO A 342 -16.24 2.32 -5.54
N GLY A 343 -17.54 2.58 -5.73
CA GLY A 343 -18.24 2.36 -6.99
C GLY A 343 -17.97 3.48 -7.99
N ASP A 344 -18.90 3.67 -8.93
CA ASP A 344 -18.82 4.78 -9.87
C ASP A 344 -18.85 6.11 -9.13
N TYR A 345 -17.88 6.96 -9.41
CA TYR A 345 -17.72 8.23 -8.71
C TYR A 345 -17.72 9.40 -9.67
N ARG A 346 -18.17 10.55 -9.16
CA ARG A 346 -18.21 11.80 -9.93
C ARG A 346 -16.83 12.43 -9.98
N LYS A 347 -16.50 13.04 -11.12
CA LYS A 347 -15.27 13.80 -11.38
C LYS A 347 -15.59 15.25 -11.72
N GLY A 348 -14.60 16.13 -11.56
CA GLY A 348 -14.70 17.51 -12.02
C GLY A 348 -15.24 18.49 -11.00
N ASP A 349 -15.44 18.10 -9.74
CA ASP A 349 -15.85 19.01 -8.68
C ASP A 349 -14.69 19.88 -8.21
N GLU A 350 -14.90 21.19 -8.10
CA GLU A 350 -13.89 22.13 -7.64
C GLU A 350 -13.54 21.90 -6.18
N ILE A 351 -12.24 21.84 -5.89
CA ILE A 351 -11.69 21.66 -4.54
C ILE A 351 -11.30 23.03 -4.00
N SER A 352 -11.81 23.37 -2.82
CA SER A 352 -11.46 24.60 -2.09
C SER A 352 -10.92 24.27 -0.71
N GLY A 353 -10.25 25.24 -0.10
CA GLY A 353 -9.80 25.15 1.29
C GLY A 353 -8.48 24.39 1.49
N LEU A 354 -7.75 24.06 0.42
CA LEU A 354 -6.41 23.50 0.55
C LEU A 354 -5.46 24.50 1.23
N PRO A 355 -4.57 24.04 2.14
CA PRO A 355 -3.60 24.92 2.79
C PRO A 355 -2.74 25.66 1.77
N GLN A 356 -2.58 26.97 1.98
CA GLN A 356 -1.79 27.84 1.10
C GLN A 356 -0.30 27.85 1.48
N SER A 357 0.04 27.36 2.68
CA SER A 357 1.40 27.30 3.20
C SER A 357 1.59 26.01 4.00
N ALA A 358 2.86 25.61 4.13
CA ALA A 358 3.21 24.48 4.98
C ALA A 358 2.86 24.79 6.45
N VAL A 359 2.25 23.78 7.10
CA VAL A 359 1.96 23.80 8.54
C VAL A 359 2.81 22.72 9.19
N GLU A 360 3.44 23.05 10.28
CA GLU A 360 4.28 22.11 11.02
C GLU A 360 3.43 20.90 11.48
N ASN A 361 3.96 19.71 11.28
CA ASN A 361 3.32 18.44 11.67
C ASN A 361 2.02 18.10 10.93
N GLU A 362 1.75 18.79 9.82
CA GLU A 362 0.60 18.51 8.97
C GLU A 362 1.00 18.50 7.50
N LYS A 363 0.34 17.66 6.69
CA LYS A 363 0.54 17.64 5.24
C LYS A 363 -0.69 17.10 4.54
N VAL A 364 -1.03 17.71 3.41
CA VAL A 364 -2.04 17.19 2.48
C VAL A 364 -1.32 16.59 1.27
N PHE A 365 -1.60 15.31 1.01
CA PHE A 365 -1.09 14.61 -0.16
C PHE A 365 -2.22 14.43 -1.18
N LEU A 366 -2.00 14.90 -2.40
CA LEU A 366 -3.00 14.82 -3.46
C LEU A 366 -2.87 13.51 -4.23
N ALA A 367 -4.01 12.97 -4.66
CA ALA A 367 -4.10 11.76 -5.46
C ALA A 367 -4.96 12.00 -6.70
N GLY A 368 -6.25 11.78 -6.63
CA GLY A 368 -7.18 11.97 -7.74
C GLY A 368 -7.58 13.43 -7.94
N VAL A 369 -6.63 14.28 -8.31
CA VAL A 369 -6.82 15.72 -8.52
C VAL A 369 -6.20 16.12 -9.85
N GLU A 370 -6.88 16.97 -10.63
CA GLU A 370 -6.34 17.59 -11.83
C GLU A 370 -6.52 19.10 -11.81
N ALA A 371 -5.70 19.81 -12.58
CA ALA A 371 -5.86 21.22 -12.82
C ALA A 371 -6.71 21.42 -14.09
N LYS A 372 -7.79 22.20 -13.97
CA LYS A 372 -8.69 22.50 -15.08
C LYS A 372 -9.15 23.94 -15.01
N ALA A 373 -8.91 24.69 -16.07
CA ALA A 373 -9.28 26.12 -16.16
C ALA A 373 -8.78 26.95 -14.95
N GLY A 374 -7.55 26.70 -14.50
CA GLY A 374 -6.94 27.41 -13.36
C GLY A 374 -7.42 26.98 -11.99
N LYS A 375 -8.24 25.94 -11.90
CA LYS A 375 -8.80 25.41 -10.66
C LYS A 375 -8.36 23.97 -10.44
N LEU A 376 -8.34 23.52 -9.18
CA LEU A 376 -8.15 22.14 -8.84
C LEU A 376 -9.49 21.44 -8.72
N VAL A 377 -9.65 20.33 -9.44
CA VAL A 377 -10.90 19.57 -9.48
C VAL A 377 -10.62 18.09 -9.17
N THR A 378 -11.65 17.39 -8.71
CA THR A 378 -11.57 15.95 -8.46
C THR A 378 -11.43 15.18 -9.78
N ASN A 379 -10.57 14.16 -9.79
CA ASN A 379 -10.32 13.29 -10.94
C ASN A 379 -10.02 11.85 -10.54
N GLY A 380 -10.49 11.41 -9.41
CA GLY A 380 -10.29 10.05 -8.91
C GLY A 380 -11.21 9.75 -7.73
N GLY A 381 -11.33 8.48 -7.37
CA GLY A 381 -12.17 8.04 -6.26
C GLY A 381 -11.60 8.47 -4.91
N ARG A 382 -10.33 8.15 -4.64
CA ARG A 382 -9.58 8.71 -3.52
C ARG A 382 -8.93 9.99 -4.00
N VAL A 383 -9.39 11.11 -3.49
CA VAL A 383 -9.01 12.43 -4.02
C VAL A 383 -7.74 12.94 -3.36
N LEU A 384 -7.67 12.88 -2.04
CA LEU A 384 -6.51 13.31 -1.28
C LEU A 384 -6.48 12.65 0.10
N CYS A 385 -5.33 12.78 0.78
CA CYS A 385 -5.13 12.32 2.14
C CYS A 385 -4.61 13.47 3.00
N VAL A 386 -5.32 13.79 4.07
CA VAL A 386 -4.84 14.74 5.08
C VAL A 386 -4.08 13.98 6.15
N THR A 387 -2.90 14.45 6.53
CA THR A 387 -2.05 13.79 7.53
C THR A 387 -1.64 14.75 8.64
N ALA A 388 -1.50 14.22 9.84
CA ALA A 388 -1.02 14.99 10.99
C ALA A 388 -0.23 14.11 11.96
N LEU A 389 0.77 14.73 12.61
CA LEU A 389 1.47 14.18 13.77
C LEU A 389 0.83 14.68 15.06
N GLY A 390 0.79 13.84 16.07
CA GLY A 390 0.32 14.20 17.42
C GLY A 390 1.05 13.40 18.49
N GLU A 391 1.03 13.88 19.72
CA GLU A 391 1.63 13.17 20.87
C GLU A 391 0.94 11.82 21.13
N SER A 392 -0.27 11.66 20.62
CA SER A 392 -1.07 10.44 20.69
C SER A 392 -1.81 10.24 19.36
N VAL A 393 -2.35 9.05 19.14
CA VAL A 393 -3.21 8.79 17.97
C VAL A 393 -4.46 9.68 18.05
N PHE A 394 -5.02 9.88 19.23
CA PHE A 394 -6.16 10.78 19.42
C PHE A 394 -5.84 12.20 18.97
N GLU A 395 -4.70 12.76 19.42
CA GLU A 395 -4.30 14.12 19.01
C GLU A 395 -4.07 14.22 17.49
N ALA A 396 -3.38 13.22 16.89
CA ALA A 396 -3.18 13.16 15.45
C ALA A 396 -4.52 13.09 14.71
N GLN A 397 -5.46 12.29 15.20
CA GLN A 397 -6.82 12.18 14.65
C GLN A 397 -7.55 13.54 14.68
N GLN A 398 -7.52 14.23 15.81
CA GLN A 398 -8.20 15.52 15.94
C GLN A 398 -7.61 16.58 15.00
N LYS A 399 -6.31 16.63 14.87
CA LYS A 399 -5.62 17.52 13.93
C LYS A 399 -5.97 17.19 12.46
N ALA A 400 -5.97 15.92 12.10
CA ALA A 400 -6.31 15.48 10.75
C ALA A 400 -7.78 15.77 10.43
N LEU A 401 -8.71 15.55 11.37
CA LEU A 401 -10.12 15.90 11.20
C LEU A 401 -10.33 17.38 10.99
N LYS A 402 -9.64 18.21 11.76
CA LYS A 402 -9.71 19.67 11.61
C LYS A 402 -9.22 20.11 10.22
N LEU A 403 -8.15 19.51 9.74
CA LEU A 403 -7.64 19.77 8.40
C LEU A 403 -8.61 19.29 7.31
N ALA A 404 -9.23 18.11 7.48
CA ALA A 404 -10.23 17.59 6.57
C ALA A 404 -11.45 18.49 6.44
N GLU A 405 -11.90 19.08 7.54
CA GLU A 405 -13.06 19.98 7.58
C GLU A 405 -12.85 21.25 6.75
N GLN A 406 -11.61 21.71 6.61
CA GLN A 406 -11.27 22.91 5.83
C GLN A 406 -11.36 22.69 4.33
N ILE A 407 -11.23 21.45 3.85
CA ILE A 407 -11.17 21.10 2.43
C ILE A 407 -12.57 20.70 1.96
N GLN A 408 -13.06 21.36 0.94
CA GLN A 408 -14.45 21.24 0.48
C GLN A 408 -14.52 20.94 -1.03
N TRP A 409 -15.43 20.07 -1.38
CA TRP A 409 -16.01 19.93 -2.73
C TRP A 409 -17.36 19.24 -2.62
N ASN A 410 -18.14 19.30 -3.67
CA ASN A 410 -19.50 18.75 -3.66
C ASN A 410 -19.47 17.20 -3.60
N GLY A 411 -20.10 16.65 -2.57
CA GLY A 411 -20.19 15.20 -2.38
C GLY A 411 -18.95 14.56 -1.70
N ARG A 412 -17.99 15.36 -1.24
CA ARG A 412 -16.86 14.79 -0.50
C ARG A 412 -17.32 14.00 0.72
N PHE A 413 -16.62 12.90 1.00
CA PHE A 413 -16.85 12.17 2.23
C PHE A 413 -15.54 11.58 2.77
N TYR A 414 -15.52 11.33 4.06
CA TYR A 414 -14.41 10.69 4.76
C TYR A 414 -14.90 10.06 6.07
N ARG A 415 -14.13 9.12 6.60
CA ARG A 415 -14.42 8.51 7.89
C ARG A 415 -13.87 9.36 9.02
N ARG A 416 -14.69 9.63 10.03
CA ARG A 416 -14.28 10.37 11.22
C ARG A 416 -13.64 9.49 12.29
N ASP A 417 -13.74 8.17 12.14
CA ASP A 417 -13.32 7.19 13.13
C ASP A 417 -11.97 6.52 12.84
N ILE A 418 -11.21 7.03 11.86
CA ILE A 418 -9.86 6.49 11.56
C ILE A 418 -9.03 6.47 12.85
N GLY A 419 -8.49 5.30 13.20
CA GLY A 419 -7.72 5.12 14.43
C GLY A 419 -8.54 4.82 15.68
N TYR A 420 -9.83 4.58 15.57
CA TYR A 420 -10.73 4.43 16.72
C TYR A 420 -10.28 3.35 17.73
N ARG A 421 -9.70 2.24 17.25
CA ARG A 421 -9.18 1.18 18.14
C ARG A 421 -7.98 1.63 18.95
N ALA A 422 -7.06 2.34 18.30
CA ALA A 422 -5.88 2.91 18.98
C ALA A 422 -6.28 3.97 20.00
N VAL A 423 -7.22 4.85 19.63
CA VAL A 423 -7.77 5.86 20.55
C VAL A 423 -8.43 5.20 21.76
N ALA A 424 -9.22 4.15 21.57
CA ALA A 424 -9.83 3.41 22.67
C ALA A 424 -8.78 2.81 23.62
N ARG A 425 -7.68 2.28 23.09
CA ARG A 425 -6.56 1.77 23.91
C ARG A 425 -5.88 2.88 24.71
N GLU A 426 -5.71 4.05 24.13
CA GLU A 426 -5.12 5.20 24.84
C GLU A 426 -5.97 5.66 26.02
N GLN A 427 -7.31 5.59 25.88
CA GLN A 427 -8.25 5.96 26.95
C GLN A 427 -8.33 4.95 28.09
N GLN A 428 -7.82 3.72 27.90
CA GLN A 428 -7.79 2.67 28.91
C GLN A 428 -6.52 2.68 29.78
N LYS A 429 -5.53 3.50 29.41
CA LYS A 429 -4.27 3.71 30.16
C LYS A 429 -4.41 4.84 31.15
#